data_97adda3c0ad10416bec899da41953b36
#
_entry.id   97adda3c0ad10416bec899da41953b36
#
_cell.length_a   1.000
_cell.length_b   1.000
_cell.length_c   1.000
_cell.angle_alpha   90.00
_cell.angle_beta   90.00
_cell.angle_gamma   90.00
#
_symmetry.space_group_name_H-M   'P 1'
#
loop_
_entity.id
_entity.type
_entity.pdbx_description
1 polymer ?
#
loop_
_entity_poly.entity_id
_entity_poly.type
_entity_poly.pdbx_seq_one_letter_code
_entity_poly.pdbx_strand_id
1 'polypeptide(L)'
;AEGAAFVVTGRVTEYHVMIHATDPKQTYRAQMNAVLDAYAALLKKELSGAVAVFKRYFLSDAANQAELLLAATAESSDCALSVVEQPPLDGTKIALWAYLQTDVQTRVLPNGLYEVKHGAYRQLWMGGSFNRAANSEYQMRLLLNDYAMQLMEEGCTLADNCLRTWIFVQNVDCNYAGVVKARNEMFVTQNLTENTHYIASTGIGGRHADPKALVMLDAFAVAGLKLGQIKFLYALTHLNPTYEYGVSLERGTAVD
;
A
#
# COMPACT_ATOMS: atom_id res chain seq x y z
N ALA A 1 9.81 -18.62 -2.25
CA ALA A 1 9.08 -17.54 -2.90
C ALA A 1 7.90 -18.10 -3.66
N GLU A 2 6.82 -17.36 -3.64
CA GLU A 2 5.61 -17.65 -4.41
C GLU A 2 5.32 -16.42 -5.28
N GLY A 3 4.76 -16.61 -6.47
CA GLY A 3 4.49 -15.50 -7.36
C GLY A 3 3.33 -15.76 -8.31
N ALA A 4 2.71 -14.66 -8.76
CA ALA A 4 1.73 -14.63 -9.82
C ALA A 4 2.15 -13.60 -10.87
N ALA A 5 1.94 -13.90 -12.14
CA ALA A 5 2.19 -13.00 -13.24
C ALA A 5 0.88 -12.69 -13.97
N PHE A 6 0.69 -11.43 -14.33
CA PHE A 6 -0.35 -10.99 -15.24
C PHE A 6 0.32 -10.52 -16.53
N VAL A 7 0.10 -11.28 -17.61
CA VAL A 7 0.75 -11.08 -18.91
C VAL A 7 -0.31 -10.84 -19.95
N VAL A 8 -0.24 -9.69 -20.61
CA VAL A 8 -1.08 -9.38 -21.77
C VAL A 8 -0.16 -8.96 -22.92
N THR A 9 -0.29 -9.61 -24.07
CA THR A 9 0.56 -9.33 -25.23
C THR A 9 0.50 -7.85 -25.62
N GLY A 10 1.66 -7.22 -25.73
CA GLY A 10 1.81 -5.79 -26.06
C GLY A 10 1.45 -4.82 -24.91
N ARG A 11 1.32 -5.33 -23.69
CA ARG A 11 1.08 -4.57 -22.48
C ARG A 11 2.21 -4.77 -21.46
N VAL A 12 2.18 -3.97 -20.40
CA VAL A 12 3.04 -4.19 -19.22
C VAL A 12 2.78 -5.59 -18.66
N THR A 13 3.84 -6.30 -18.32
CA THR A 13 3.74 -7.51 -17.51
C THR A 13 3.86 -7.14 -16.05
N GLU A 14 2.94 -7.63 -15.24
CA GLU A 14 2.87 -7.38 -13.81
C GLU A 14 3.20 -8.66 -13.04
N TYR A 15 3.96 -8.50 -11.96
CA TYR A 15 4.31 -9.61 -11.06
C TYR A 15 3.98 -9.26 -9.62
N HIS A 16 3.29 -10.16 -8.95
CA HIS A 16 3.15 -10.17 -7.51
C HIS A 16 4.00 -11.30 -6.94
N VAL A 17 4.92 -10.97 -6.08
CA VAL A 17 5.85 -11.92 -5.46
C VAL A 17 5.74 -11.85 -3.96
N MET A 18 5.63 -13.03 -3.33
CA MET A 18 5.69 -13.17 -1.88
C MET A 18 6.89 -14.02 -1.50
N ILE A 19 7.75 -13.49 -0.63
CA ILE A 19 8.96 -14.17 -0.16
C ILE A 19 8.86 -14.34 1.35
N HIS A 20 8.92 -15.58 1.80
CA HIS A 20 8.91 -15.97 3.21
C HIS A 20 10.28 -16.51 3.62
N ALA A 21 10.68 -16.23 4.86
CA ALA A 21 11.74 -17.00 5.50
C ALA A 21 11.26 -18.43 5.72
N THR A 22 12.18 -19.41 5.75
CA THR A 22 11.85 -20.83 5.82
C THR A 22 12.11 -21.48 7.17
N ASP A 23 12.92 -20.84 8.02
CA ASP A 23 13.27 -21.34 9.35
C ASP A 23 12.97 -20.28 10.43
N PRO A 24 11.88 -20.45 11.19
CA PRO A 24 11.48 -19.52 12.24
C PRO A 24 12.44 -19.47 13.43
N LYS A 25 13.33 -20.47 13.59
CA LYS A 25 14.28 -20.55 14.69
C LYS A 25 15.51 -19.65 14.48
N GLN A 26 15.78 -19.24 13.26
CA GLN A 26 16.89 -18.34 12.97
C GLN A 26 16.70 -16.95 13.57
N THR A 27 17.81 -16.24 13.74
CA THR A 27 17.78 -14.83 14.14
C THR A 27 17.09 -13.98 13.09
N TYR A 28 16.56 -12.84 13.50
CA TYR A 28 15.97 -11.87 12.55
C TYR A 28 16.94 -11.50 11.43
N ARG A 29 18.21 -11.19 11.76
CA ARG A 29 19.23 -10.83 10.77
C ARG A 29 19.43 -11.93 9.72
N ALA A 30 19.47 -13.18 10.13
CA ALA A 30 19.64 -14.30 9.21
C ALA A 30 18.42 -14.45 8.29
N GLN A 31 17.21 -14.34 8.84
CA GLN A 31 15.98 -14.39 8.04
C GLN A 31 15.87 -13.20 7.09
N MET A 32 16.20 -11.99 7.54
CA MET A 32 16.21 -10.79 6.71
C MET A 32 17.17 -10.96 5.52
N ASN A 33 18.40 -11.37 5.77
CA ASN A 33 19.38 -11.60 4.69
C ASN A 33 18.86 -12.66 3.70
N ALA A 34 18.30 -13.76 4.18
CA ALA A 34 17.73 -14.81 3.32
C ALA A 34 16.60 -14.29 2.41
N VAL A 35 15.71 -13.45 2.94
CA VAL A 35 14.62 -12.82 2.16
C VAL A 35 15.18 -11.85 1.13
N LEU A 36 16.15 -10.99 1.49
CA LEU A 36 16.76 -10.04 0.59
C LEU A 36 17.57 -10.73 -0.52
N ASP A 37 18.33 -11.77 -0.18
CA ASP A 37 19.11 -12.57 -1.14
C ASP A 37 18.18 -13.32 -2.12
N ALA A 38 17.08 -13.89 -1.61
CA ALA A 38 16.08 -14.55 -2.44
C ALA A 38 15.42 -13.58 -3.42
N TYR A 39 15.09 -12.36 -2.97
CA TYR A 39 14.55 -11.33 -3.83
C TYR A 39 15.54 -10.90 -4.92
N ALA A 40 16.79 -10.65 -4.56
CA ALA A 40 17.84 -10.30 -5.51
C ALA A 40 18.09 -11.41 -6.55
N ALA A 41 18.11 -12.68 -6.09
CA ALA A 41 18.26 -13.82 -6.98
C ALA A 41 17.10 -13.98 -7.96
N LEU A 42 15.87 -13.76 -7.49
CA LEU A 42 14.65 -13.79 -8.32
C LEU A 42 14.71 -12.74 -9.44
N LEU A 43 15.04 -11.50 -9.10
CA LEU A 43 15.20 -10.42 -10.08
C LEU A 43 16.25 -10.76 -11.14
N LYS A 44 17.38 -11.31 -10.71
CA LYS A 44 18.50 -11.61 -11.62
C LYS A 44 18.20 -12.78 -12.56
N LYS A 45 17.52 -13.83 -12.06
CA LYS A 45 17.39 -15.11 -12.76
C LYS A 45 16.09 -15.26 -13.52
N GLU A 46 14.97 -14.78 -12.96
CA GLU A 46 13.63 -15.08 -13.44
C GLU A 46 12.86 -13.85 -13.90
N LEU A 47 13.07 -12.70 -13.26
CA LEU A 47 12.36 -11.45 -13.53
C LEU A 47 13.29 -10.36 -14.06
N SER A 48 14.24 -10.74 -14.92
CA SER A 48 15.18 -9.80 -15.54
C SER A 48 14.41 -8.73 -16.33
N GLY A 49 14.69 -7.45 -16.05
CA GLY A 49 14.00 -6.30 -16.65
C GLY A 49 12.73 -5.86 -15.94
N ALA A 50 12.25 -6.60 -14.93
CA ALA A 50 11.20 -6.11 -14.06
C ALA A 50 11.77 -5.16 -13.01
N VAL A 51 11.03 -4.08 -12.73
CA VAL A 51 11.36 -3.11 -11.68
C VAL A 51 10.31 -3.14 -10.58
N ALA A 52 10.74 -2.98 -9.34
CA ALA A 52 9.83 -2.88 -8.22
C ALA A 52 9.05 -1.56 -8.31
N VAL A 53 7.76 -1.67 -8.10
CA VAL A 53 6.82 -0.54 -8.03
C VAL A 53 6.44 -0.26 -6.59
N PHE A 54 6.17 -1.32 -5.85
CA PHE A 54 5.80 -1.27 -4.46
C PHE A 54 6.39 -2.47 -3.72
N LYS A 55 6.91 -2.24 -2.51
CA LYS A 55 7.34 -3.29 -1.59
C LYS A 55 6.68 -3.10 -0.23
N ARG A 56 6.22 -4.19 0.37
CA ARG A 56 5.78 -4.21 1.76
C ARG A 56 6.50 -5.31 2.52
N TYR A 57 7.23 -4.92 3.56
CA TYR A 57 7.83 -5.84 4.50
C TYR A 57 6.91 -6.02 5.70
N PHE A 58 6.64 -7.26 6.03
CA PHE A 58 5.89 -7.67 7.21
C PHE A 58 6.89 -8.13 8.27
N LEU A 59 6.91 -7.45 9.40
CA LEU A 59 7.85 -7.71 10.49
C LEU A 59 7.11 -8.25 11.73
N SER A 60 7.81 -9.10 12.51
CA SER A 60 7.29 -9.59 13.77
C SER A 60 7.43 -8.58 14.91
N ASP A 61 8.38 -7.64 14.81
CA ASP A 61 8.69 -6.61 15.80
C ASP A 61 9.32 -5.41 15.08
N ALA A 62 8.50 -4.55 14.52
CA ALA A 62 8.97 -3.44 13.71
C ALA A 62 9.83 -2.45 14.52
N ALA A 63 9.53 -2.23 15.80
CA ALA A 63 10.27 -1.29 16.64
C ALA A 63 11.76 -1.67 16.77
N ASN A 64 12.07 -2.97 16.82
CA ASN A 64 13.44 -3.47 16.97
C ASN A 64 14.07 -3.93 15.63
N GLN A 65 13.29 -4.08 14.57
CA GLN A 65 13.73 -4.71 13.33
C GLN A 65 13.83 -3.74 12.15
N ALA A 66 13.00 -2.70 12.10
CA ALA A 66 12.86 -1.84 10.93
C ALA A 66 14.15 -1.06 10.61
N GLU A 67 14.88 -0.58 11.61
CA GLU A 67 16.12 0.18 11.39
C GLU A 67 17.17 -0.64 10.62
N LEU A 68 17.36 -1.90 11.02
CA LEU A 68 18.29 -2.80 10.36
C LEU A 68 17.86 -3.10 8.91
N LEU A 69 16.57 -3.32 8.68
CA LEU A 69 16.01 -3.55 7.36
C LEU A 69 16.21 -2.33 6.45
N LEU A 70 15.87 -1.15 6.92
CA LEU A 70 15.99 0.09 6.16
C LEU A 70 17.46 0.39 5.81
N ALA A 71 18.38 0.15 6.75
CA ALA A 71 19.82 0.27 6.47
C ALA A 71 20.30 -0.72 5.41
N ALA A 72 19.82 -1.97 5.44
CA ALA A 72 20.19 -3.00 4.48
C ALA A 72 19.58 -2.79 3.08
N THR A 73 18.49 -2.03 2.97
CA THR A 73 17.79 -1.79 1.71
C THR A 73 17.96 -0.37 1.15
N ALA A 74 18.72 0.49 1.81
CA ALA A 74 18.85 1.91 1.46
C ALA A 74 19.31 2.16 0.02
N GLU A 75 20.19 1.33 -0.52
CA GLU A 75 20.69 1.44 -1.90
C GLU A 75 19.73 0.86 -2.96
N SER A 76 18.72 0.09 -2.54
CA SER A 76 17.75 -0.57 -3.44
C SER A 76 16.32 -0.06 -3.29
N SER A 77 16.15 1.14 -2.73
CA SER A 77 14.84 1.68 -2.34
C SER A 77 14.12 2.48 -3.44
N ASP A 78 14.39 2.19 -4.72
CA ASP A 78 13.76 2.89 -5.85
C ASP A 78 12.32 2.43 -6.11
N CYS A 79 11.50 2.38 -5.08
CA CYS A 79 10.06 2.11 -5.19
C CYS A 79 9.31 2.66 -3.98
N ALA A 80 7.99 2.70 -4.04
CA ALA A 80 7.19 2.96 -2.85
C ALA A 80 7.38 1.82 -1.83
N LEU A 81 7.65 2.18 -0.58
CA LEU A 81 8.04 1.25 0.47
C LEU A 81 7.10 1.35 1.68
N SER A 82 6.62 0.21 2.14
CA SER A 82 5.85 0.06 3.38
C SER A 82 6.55 -0.95 4.29
N VAL A 83 6.72 -0.61 5.56
CA VAL A 83 7.25 -1.52 6.59
C VAL A 83 6.25 -1.56 7.73
N VAL A 84 5.63 -2.70 7.94
CA VAL A 84 4.55 -2.87 8.90
C VAL A 84 4.82 -4.02 9.85
N GLU A 85 4.53 -3.83 11.13
CA GLU A 85 4.45 -4.92 12.09
C GLU A 85 3.13 -5.65 11.90
N GLN A 86 3.22 -6.74 11.19
CA GLN A 86 2.23 -7.81 11.06
C GLN A 86 3.00 -9.12 11.05
N PRO A 87 3.13 -9.80 12.18
CA PRO A 87 3.92 -11.02 12.27
C PRO A 87 3.45 -12.07 11.26
N PRO A 88 4.36 -12.66 10.46
CA PRO A 88 4.02 -13.78 9.60
C PRO A 88 3.41 -14.95 10.41
N LEU A 89 2.36 -15.57 9.88
CA LEU A 89 1.60 -16.60 10.59
C LEU A 89 2.38 -17.91 10.80
N ASP A 90 3.44 -18.13 10.04
CA ASP A 90 4.32 -19.28 10.15
C ASP A 90 5.37 -19.16 11.29
N GLY A 91 5.33 -18.08 12.05
CA GLY A 91 6.25 -17.79 13.15
C GLY A 91 7.61 -17.25 12.71
N THR A 92 7.79 -16.97 11.43
CA THR A 92 8.98 -16.25 10.94
C THR A 92 8.92 -14.78 11.32
N LYS A 93 10.06 -14.07 11.18
CA LYS A 93 10.21 -12.71 11.67
C LYS A 93 10.08 -11.65 10.59
N ILE A 94 10.08 -12.07 9.33
CA ILE A 94 10.00 -11.20 8.17
C ILE A 94 9.42 -11.93 6.97
N ALA A 95 8.57 -11.23 6.21
CA ALA A 95 8.16 -11.60 4.87
C ALA A 95 8.16 -10.36 3.97
N LEU A 96 8.28 -10.55 2.67
CA LEU A 96 8.25 -9.49 1.66
C LEU A 96 7.15 -9.76 0.64
N TRP A 97 6.25 -8.79 0.44
CA TRP A 97 5.44 -8.69 -0.76
C TRP A 97 6.04 -7.61 -1.67
N ALA A 98 6.33 -7.99 -2.92
CA ALA A 98 6.80 -7.08 -3.95
C ALA A 98 5.87 -7.11 -5.16
N TYR A 99 5.51 -5.92 -5.63
CA TYR A 99 4.81 -5.70 -6.88
C TYR A 99 5.78 -5.09 -7.89
N LEU A 100 5.92 -5.76 -9.04
CA LEU A 100 6.89 -5.39 -10.06
C LEU A 100 6.20 -5.26 -11.43
N GLN A 101 6.79 -4.44 -12.29
CA GLN A 101 6.33 -4.27 -13.68
C GLN A 101 7.52 -4.25 -14.64
N THR A 102 7.28 -4.64 -15.89
CA THR A 102 8.22 -4.47 -17.00
C THR A 102 7.82 -3.29 -17.89
N ASP A 103 8.77 -2.79 -18.67
CA ASP A 103 8.53 -1.77 -19.71
C ASP A 103 7.89 -0.47 -19.19
N VAL A 104 8.28 -0.05 -17.99
CA VAL A 104 7.81 1.16 -17.34
C VAL A 104 8.96 2.11 -17.05
N GLN A 105 8.65 3.39 -16.97
CA GLN A 105 9.55 4.44 -16.46
C GLN A 105 9.12 4.79 -15.03
N THR A 106 10.06 4.86 -14.14
CA THR A 106 9.80 5.10 -12.71
C THR A 106 10.61 6.27 -12.17
N ARG A 107 10.05 7.02 -11.23
CA ARG A 107 10.76 8.07 -10.50
C ARG A 107 10.08 8.41 -9.17
N VAL A 108 10.84 8.93 -8.24
CA VAL A 108 10.32 9.59 -7.04
C VAL A 108 9.96 11.02 -7.40
N LEU A 109 8.74 11.44 -7.07
CA LEU A 109 8.28 12.81 -7.26
C LEU A 109 8.72 13.71 -6.10
N PRO A 110 8.81 15.04 -6.30
CA PRO A 110 9.20 15.97 -5.24
C PRO A 110 8.31 15.92 -3.99
N ASN A 111 7.03 15.56 -4.16
CA ASN A 111 6.07 15.40 -3.08
C ASN A 111 6.15 14.04 -2.36
N GLY A 112 7.09 13.18 -2.76
CA GLY A 112 7.33 11.88 -2.15
C GLY A 112 6.52 10.72 -2.73
N LEU A 113 5.59 10.96 -3.66
CA LEU A 113 4.92 9.89 -4.38
C LEU A 113 5.89 9.20 -5.34
N TYR A 114 5.68 7.91 -5.56
CA TYR A 114 6.41 7.13 -6.55
C TYR A 114 5.59 7.01 -7.83
N GLU A 115 6.13 7.57 -8.92
CA GLU A 115 5.47 7.55 -10.22
C GLU A 115 5.97 6.35 -11.04
N VAL A 116 5.01 5.64 -11.63
CA VAL A 116 5.26 4.60 -12.65
C VAL A 116 4.49 4.98 -13.90
N LYS A 117 5.21 5.22 -14.98
CA LYS A 117 4.62 5.69 -16.24
C LYS A 117 4.64 4.59 -17.30
N HIS A 118 3.48 4.35 -17.89
CA HIS A 118 3.31 3.49 -19.04
C HIS A 118 2.27 4.09 -19.99
N GLY A 119 2.69 4.46 -21.19
CA GLY A 119 1.80 5.04 -22.19
C GLY A 119 1.10 6.31 -21.69
N ALA A 120 -0.22 6.32 -21.74
CA ALA A 120 -1.05 7.46 -21.31
C ALA A 120 -1.31 7.49 -19.79
N TYR A 121 -0.97 6.44 -19.07
CA TYR A 121 -1.26 6.32 -17.64
C TYR A 121 -0.03 6.61 -16.80
N ARG A 122 -0.28 7.23 -15.63
CA ARG A 122 0.70 7.37 -14.56
C ARG A 122 0.13 6.74 -13.30
N GLN A 123 0.77 5.72 -12.79
CA GLN A 123 0.48 5.20 -11.46
C GLN A 123 1.22 6.05 -10.42
N LEU A 124 0.55 6.37 -9.33
CA LEU A 124 1.08 7.15 -8.21
C LEU A 124 0.95 6.30 -6.95
N TRP A 125 2.07 5.92 -6.40
CA TRP A 125 2.16 5.05 -5.24
C TRP A 125 2.66 5.80 -4.02
N MET A 126 2.03 5.55 -2.88
CA MET A 126 2.48 6.01 -1.57
C MET A 126 2.61 4.81 -0.64
N GLY A 127 3.72 4.69 0.06
CA GLY A 127 3.95 3.63 1.02
C GLY A 127 4.41 4.18 2.37
N GLY A 128 3.92 3.58 3.46
CA GLY A 128 4.41 3.80 4.81
C GLY A 128 4.20 5.21 5.36
N SER A 129 3.21 5.96 4.89
CA SER A 129 2.95 7.31 5.39
C SER A 129 2.38 7.27 6.81
N PHE A 130 2.93 8.09 7.71
CA PHE A 130 2.52 8.19 9.11
C PHE A 130 2.79 9.57 9.68
N ASN A 131 2.20 9.86 10.84
CA ASN A 131 2.52 11.04 11.65
C ASN A 131 2.39 10.73 13.14
N ARG A 132 2.67 11.73 13.99
CA ARG A 132 2.67 11.61 15.45
C ARG A 132 1.64 12.52 16.11
N ALA A 133 0.54 12.84 15.43
CA ALA A 133 -0.54 13.65 16.02
C ALA A 133 -1.16 12.94 17.25
N ALA A 134 -1.92 13.68 18.04
CA ALA A 134 -2.32 13.30 19.38
C ALA A 134 -3.12 11.99 19.50
N ASN A 135 -3.90 11.62 18.49
CA ASN A 135 -4.71 10.40 18.48
C ASN A 135 -4.97 9.91 17.05
N SER A 136 -5.59 8.73 16.93
CA SER A 136 -5.85 8.08 15.63
C SER A 136 -6.74 8.89 14.70
N GLU A 137 -7.72 9.64 15.22
CA GLU A 137 -8.58 10.51 14.43
C GLU A 137 -7.77 11.63 13.78
N TYR A 138 -6.96 12.36 14.56
CA TYR A 138 -6.10 13.41 14.01
C TYR A 138 -5.04 12.87 13.06
N GLN A 139 -4.44 11.73 13.40
CA GLN A 139 -3.46 11.09 12.51
C GLN A 139 -4.07 10.74 11.16
N MET A 140 -5.23 10.10 11.14
CA MET A 140 -5.91 9.75 9.89
C MET A 140 -6.33 10.98 9.09
N ARG A 141 -6.82 12.03 9.76
CA ARG A 141 -7.20 13.29 9.12
C ARG A 141 -6.01 13.95 8.42
N LEU A 142 -4.86 14.01 9.07
CA LEU A 142 -3.64 14.57 8.49
C LEU A 142 -3.14 13.69 7.33
N LEU A 143 -3.12 12.37 7.48
CA LEU A 143 -2.69 11.46 6.40
C LEU A 143 -3.53 11.63 5.13
N LEU A 144 -4.85 11.72 5.26
CA LEU A 144 -5.73 11.93 4.11
C LEU A 144 -5.60 13.32 3.50
N ASN A 145 -5.43 14.35 4.33
CA ASN A 145 -5.18 15.71 3.84
C ASN A 145 -3.86 15.80 3.07
N ASP A 146 -2.78 15.29 3.64
CA ASP A 146 -1.47 15.29 3.00
C ASP A 146 -1.50 14.52 1.68
N TYR A 147 -2.16 13.36 1.66
CA TYR A 147 -2.29 12.57 0.45
C TYR A 147 -3.15 13.30 -0.61
N ALA A 148 -4.25 13.93 -0.22
CA ALA A 148 -5.08 14.72 -1.14
C ALA A 148 -4.29 15.90 -1.73
N MET A 149 -3.43 16.56 -0.96
CA MET A 149 -2.54 17.62 -1.44
C MET A 149 -1.50 17.09 -2.42
N GLN A 150 -0.84 15.97 -2.11
CA GLN A 150 0.11 15.31 -3.01
C GLN A 150 -0.56 14.93 -4.35
N LEU A 151 -1.78 14.41 -4.32
CA LEU A 151 -2.54 14.11 -5.54
C LEU A 151 -2.88 15.37 -6.33
N MET A 152 -3.26 16.45 -5.66
CA MET A 152 -3.59 17.74 -6.29
C MET A 152 -2.38 18.34 -7.02
N GLU A 153 -1.18 18.23 -6.48
CA GLU A 153 0.07 18.64 -7.13
C GLU A 153 0.32 17.88 -8.44
N GLU A 154 -0.21 16.66 -8.56
CA GLU A 154 -0.14 15.83 -9.76
C GLU A 154 -1.36 15.99 -10.69
N GLY A 155 -2.24 16.94 -10.40
CA GLY A 155 -3.48 17.17 -11.16
C GLY A 155 -4.54 16.09 -10.93
N CYS A 156 -4.51 15.44 -9.78
CA CYS A 156 -5.36 14.32 -9.38
C CYS A 156 -6.21 14.67 -8.16
N THR A 157 -7.27 13.89 -7.93
CA THR A 157 -8.12 13.97 -6.73
C THR A 157 -8.26 12.60 -6.06
N LEU A 158 -8.70 12.59 -4.81
CA LEU A 158 -9.07 11.34 -4.15
C LEU A 158 -10.23 10.66 -4.88
N ALA A 159 -11.26 11.41 -5.27
CA ALA A 159 -12.46 10.87 -5.90
C ALA A 159 -12.18 10.27 -7.29
N ASP A 160 -11.42 10.96 -8.13
CA ASP A 160 -11.29 10.57 -9.53
C ASP A 160 -10.11 9.63 -9.79
N ASN A 161 -9.12 9.62 -8.90
CA ASN A 161 -7.84 8.96 -9.19
C ASN A 161 -7.41 7.92 -8.17
N CYS A 162 -7.80 8.04 -6.88
CA CYS A 162 -7.40 7.07 -5.86
C CYS A 162 -8.20 5.76 -6.02
N LEU A 163 -7.51 4.69 -6.32
CA LEU A 163 -8.13 3.39 -6.57
C LEU A 163 -8.09 2.48 -5.35
N ARG A 164 -7.08 2.63 -4.50
CA ARG A 164 -6.88 1.72 -3.37
C ARG A 164 -6.17 2.40 -2.21
N THR A 165 -6.61 2.08 -0.99
CA THR A 165 -5.90 2.41 0.25
C THR A 165 -5.76 1.19 1.14
N TRP A 166 -4.65 1.12 1.89
CA TRP A 166 -4.43 0.19 2.99
C TRP A 166 -4.13 1.01 4.24
N ILE A 167 -4.95 0.84 5.25
CA ILE A 167 -4.87 1.59 6.51
C ILE A 167 -4.49 0.61 7.61
N PHE A 168 -3.28 0.71 8.12
CA PHE A 168 -2.80 -0.09 9.22
C PHE A 168 -3.04 0.64 10.53
N VAL A 169 -3.69 -0.02 11.46
CA VAL A 169 -4.14 0.58 12.72
C VAL A 169 -3.54 -0.18 13.88
N GLN A 170 -2.75 0.52 14.70
CA GLN A 170 -2.25 -0.02 15.95
C GLN A 170 -3.39 -0.21 16.93
N ASN A 171 -3.54 -1.40 17.51
CA ASN A 171 -4.61 -1.73 18.45
C ASN A 171 -5.99 -1.29 17.90
N VAL A 172 -6.50 -2.09 16.97
CA VAL A 172 -7.74 -1.82 16.22
C VAL A 172 -8.91 -1.49 17.16
N ASP A 173 -9.05 -2.21 18.27
CA ASP A 173 -10.16 -2.03 19.22
C ASP A 173 -10.20 -0.62 19.83
N CYS A 174 -9.03 0.00 20.00
CA CYS A 174 -8.92 1.34 20.60
C CYS A 174 -8.91 2.46 19.55
N ASN A 175 -8.33 2.24 18.40
CA ASN A 175 -7.98 3.30 17.45
C ASN A 175 -8.84 3.33 16.18
N TYR A 176 -9.54 2.25 15.83
CA TYR A 176 -10.26 2.17 14.55
C TYR A 176 -11.45 3.12 14.46
N ALA A 177 -12.14 3.37 15.57
CA ALA A 177 -13.27 4.31 15.58
C ALA A 177 -12.85 5.74 15.17
N GLY A 178 -11.69 6.21 15.63
CA GLY A 178 -11.14 7.49 15.23
C GLY A 178 -10.76 7.54 13.75
N VAL A 179 -10.19 6.46 13.23
CA VAL A 179 -9.86 6.30 11.80
C VAL A 179 -11.12 6.39 10.94
N VAL A 180 -12.18 5.66 11.30
CA VAL A 180 -13.46 5.66 10.57
C VAL A 180 -14.08 7.04 10.56
N LYS A 181 -14.13 7.71 11.73
CA LYS A 181 -14.69 9.06 11.87
C LYS A 181 -13.96 10.05 10.94
N ALA A 182 -12.64 10.13 11.04
CA ALA A 182 -11.84 11.05 10.23
C ALA A 182 -12.00 10.77 8.73
N ARG A 183 -11.99 9.51 8.31
CA ARG A 183 -12.17 9.13 6.93
C ARG A 183 -13.57 9.51 6.40
N ASN A 184 -14.62 9.20 7.14
CA ASN A 184 -16.00 9.50 6.72
C ASN A 184 -16.19 11.01 6.54
N GLU A 185 -15.71 11.83 7.49
CA GLU A 185 -15.78 13.28 7.40
C GLU A 185 -14.99 13.81 6.19
N MET A 186 -13.77 13.34 5.98
CA MET A 186 -12.94 13.75 4.86
C MET A 186 -13.56 13.36 3.51
N PHE A 187 -14.10 12.15 3.39
CA PHE A 187 -14.69 11.65 2.16
C PHE A 187 -15.89 12.48 1.70
N VAL A 188 -16.73 12.94 2.62
CA VAL A 188 -17.83 13.86 2.28
C VAL A 188 -17.30 15.13 1.61
N THR A 189 -16.23 15.72 2.12
CA THR A 189 -15.63 16.94 1.53
C THR A 189 -14.99 16.70 0.16
N GLN A 190 -14.66 15.45 -0.14
CA GLN A 190 -14.04 15.03 -1.41
C GLN A 190 -15.05 14.44 -2.41
N ASN A 191 -16.36 14.61 -2.17
CA ASN A 191 -17.43 14.05 -3.00
C ASN A 191 -17.41 12.51 -3.08
N LEU A 192 -16.92 11.86 -2.05
CA LEU A 192 -16.94 10.40 -1.87
C LEU A 192 -18.09 10.06 -0.93
N THR A 193 -19.23 9.65 -1.49
CA THR A 193 -20.49 9.44 -0.77
C THR A 193 -21.22 8.20 -1.32
N GLU A 194 -22.28 7.79 -0.66
CA GLU A 194 -23.16 6.70 -1.12
C GLU A 194 -23.81 6.97 -2.49
N ASN A 195 -23.97 8.25 -2.87
CA ASN A 195 -24.54 8.67 -4.13
C ASN A 195 -23.52 8.79 -5.27
N THR A 196 -22.23 8.68 -4.97
CA THR A 196 -21.13 8.69 -5.94
C THR A 196 -20.44 7.34 -5.91
N HIS A 197 -19.35 7.24 -5.18
CA HIS A 197 -18.61 6.01 -4.90
C HIS A 197 -17.69 6.22 -3.70
N TYR A 198 -17.12 5.14 -3.19
CA TYR A 198 -16.03 5.18 -2.24
C TYR A 198 -14.73 4.63 -2.86
N ILE A 199 -13.65 4.67 -2.13
CA ILE A 199 -12.36 4.10 -2.51
C ILE A 199 -12.28 2.67 -2.00
N ALA A 200 -11.76 1.73 -2.81
CA ALA A 200 -11.46 0.39 -2.34
C ALA A 200 -10.42 0.47 -1.21
N SER A 201 -10.77 -0.04 -0.03
CA SER A 201 -9.96 0.14 1.17
C SER A 201 -9.92 -1.10 2.05
N THR A 202 -8.80 -1.28 2.74
CA THR A 202 -8.66 -2.24 3.82
C THR A 202 -8.17 -1.51 5.06
N GLY A 203 -8.97 -1.56 6.14
CA GLY A 203 -8.55 -1.17 7.48
C GLY A 203 -8.19 -2.45 8.26
N ILE A 204 -6.97 -2.57 8.72
CA ILE A 204 -6.46 -3.81 9.34
C ILE A 204 -5.48 -3.50 10.46
N GLY A 205 -5.39 -4.40 11.44
CA GLY A 205 -4.38 -4.32 12.48
C GLY A 205 -2.96 -4.36 11.94
N GLY A 206 -2.14 -3.42 12.37
CA GLY A 206 -0.72 -3.33 12.02
C GLY A 206 -0.09 -2.13 12.72
N ARG A 207 1.23 -2.17 12.92
CA ARG A 207 1.96 -1.12 13.63
C ARG A 207 3.11 -0.60 12.79
N HIS A 208 3.35 0.70 12.90
CA HIS A 208 4.60 1.30 12.45
C HIS A 208 5.72 1.05 13.48
N ALA A 209 6.98 1.16 13.06
CA ALA A 209 8.13 1.05 13.98
C ALA A 209 8.15 2.15 15.04
N ASP A 210 7.63 3.33 14.74
CA ASP A 210 7.44 4.40 15.73
C ASP A 210 6.18 4.14 16.56
N PRO A 211 6.30 3.97 17.87
CA PRO A 211 5.16 3.64 18.74
C PRO A 211 4.11 4.76 18.84
N LYS A 212 4.45 5.99 18.44
CA LYS A 212 3.52 7.13 18.41
C LYS A 212 2.67 7.15 17.13
N ALA A 213 3.05 6.40 16.10
CA ALA A 213 2.26 6.25 14.89
C ALA A 213 1.16 5.21 15.10
N LEU A 214 -0.04 5.67 15.41
CA LEU A 214 -1.22 4.84 15.64
C LEU A 214 -1.86 4.37 14.33
N VAL A 215 -1.61 5.13 13.24
CA VAL A 215 -2.15 4.87 11.90
C VAL A 215 -1.04 5.01 10.88
N MET A 216 -1.00 4.09 9.92
CA MET A 216 -0.13 4.15 8.75
C MET A 216 -0.98 3.95 7.49
N LEU A 217 -0.66 4.70 6.44
CA LEU A 217 -1.40 4.69 5.17
C LEU A 217 -0.48 4.32 4.01
N ASP A 218 -0.90 3.33 3.23
CA ASP A 218 -0.43 3.07 1.88
C ASP A 218 -1.55 3.38 0.90
N ALA A 219 -1.23 3.92 -0.27
CA ALA A 219 -2.23 4.30 -1.25
C ALA A 219 -1.75 4.15 -2.69
N PHE A 220 -2.72 3.97 -3.58
CA PHE A 220 -2.51 3.81 -5.01
C PHE A 220 -3.52 4.63 -5.79
N ALA A 221 -3.04 5.46 -6.69
CA ALA A 221 -3.83 6.27 -7.59
C ALA A 221 -3.34 6.14 -9.04
N VAL A 222 -4.20 6.43 -9.99
CA VAL A 222 -3.84 6.44 -11.42
C VAL A 222 -4.32 7.73 -12.07
N ALA A 223 -3.40 8.45 -12.70
CA ALA A 223 -3.67 9.61 -13.53
C ALA A 223 -3.82 9.21 -15.00
N GLY A 224 -4.65 9.93 -15.73
CA GLY A 224 -4.87 9.72 -17.18
C GLY A 224 -5.99 8.74 -17.52
N LEU A 225 -6.71 8.19 -16.55
CA LEU A 225 -7.90 7.38 -16.78
C LEU A 225 -9.05 8.27 -17.29
N LYS A 226 -9.83 7.71 -18.22
CA LYS A 226 -11.06 8.33 -18.70
C LYS A 226 -12.23 7.92 -17.83
N LEU A 227 -13.23 8.78 -17.75
CA LEU A 227 -14.50 8.45 -17.11
C LEU A 227 -15.08 7.17 -17.75
N GLY A 228 -15.49 6.23 -16.93
CA GLY A 228 -16.02 4.93 -17.36
C GLY A 228 -15.00 3.80 -17.46
N GLN A 229 -13.69 4.08 -17.38
CA GLN A 229 -12.68 3.02 -17.26
C GLN A 229 -12.58 2.44 -15.85
N ILE A 230 -13.06 3.16 -14.85
CA ILE A 230 -13.05 2.72 -13.45
C ILE A 230 -14.41 2.08 -13.14
N LYS A 231 -14.36 0.85 -12.64
CA LYS A 231 -15.54 0.10 -12.15
C LYS A 231 -15.40 -0.16 -10.67
N PHE A 232 -16.39 0.30 -9.91
CA PHE A 232 -16.44 0.06 -8.47
C PHE A 232 -17.16 -1.26 -8.19
N LEU A 233 -16.55 -2.11 -7.35
CA LEU A 233 -16.99 -3.47 -7.09
C LEU A 233 -17.62 -3.57 -5.71
N TYR A 234 -18.91 -3.83 -5.66
CA TYR A 234 -19.72 -3.80 -4.43
C TYR A 234 -19.95 -5.20 -3.82
N ALA A 235 -19.99 -6.24 -4.65
CA ALA A 235 -20.29 -7.62 -4.24
C ALA A 235 -21.65 -7.79 -3.48
N LEU A 236 -22.68 -7.06 -3.87
CA LEU A 236 -23.98 -6.96 -3.18
C LEU A 236 -24.74 -8.29 -3.02
N THR A 237 -24.41 -9.31 -3.81
CA THR A 237 -24.99 -10.65 -3.67
C THR A 237 -24.43 -11.45 -2.50
N HIS A 238 -23.32 -10.98 -1.89
CA HIS A 238 -22.61 -11.69 -0.83
C HIS A 238 -22.30 -10.81 0.39
N LEU A 239 -22.25 -9.50 0.21
CA LEU A 239 -21.84 -8.54 1.22
C LEU A 239 -22.79 -7.34 1.24
N ASN A 240 -23.12 -6.86 2.42
CA ASN A 240 -23.89 -5.63 2.56
C ASN A 240 -23.06 -4.41 2.14
N PRO A 241 -23.70 -3.35 1.63
CA PRO A 241 -23.06 -2.05 1.45
C PRO A 241 -22.40 -1.57 2.74
N THR A 242 -21.21 -1.01 2.63
CA THR A 242 -20.40 -0.65 3.82
C THR A 242 -21.00 0.51 4.61
N TYR A 243 -21.70 1.42 3.94
CA TYR A 243 -22.37 2.55 4.59
C TYR A 243 -23.51 2.12 5.53
N GLU A 244 -24.14 0.94 5.33
CA GLU A 244 -25.18 0.41 6.23
C GLU A 244 -24.66 0.13 7.65
N TYR A 245 -23.35 -0.10 7.80
CA TYR A 245 -22.70 -0.27 9.11
C TYR A 245 -21.67 0.82 9.44
N GLY A 246 -21.83 1.99 8.80
CA GLY A 246 -21.12 3.22 9.17
C GLY A 246 -19.69 3.36 8.64
N VAL A 247 -19.30 2.59 7.62
CA VAL A 247 -17.96 2.64 7.03
C VAL A 247 -18.02 3.07 5.57
N SER A 248 -17.13 3.98 5.17
CA SER A 248 -17.05 4.49 3.79
C SER A 248 -15.92 3.80 3.04
N LEU A 249 -16.21 2.70 2.34
CA LEU A 249 -15.26 1.99 1.48
C LEU A 249 -15.97 1.16 0.41
N GLU A 250 -15.28 0.91 -0.69
CA GLU A 250 -15.63 -0.11 -1.67
C GLU A 250 -14.86 -1.41 -1.41
N ARG A 251 -15.38 -2.51 -1.95
CA ARG A 251 -14.73 -3.84 -1.84
C ARG A 251 -13.56 -3.98 -2.79
N GLY A 252 -13.66 -3.38 -3.96
CA GLY A 252 -12.63 -3.41 -4.97
C GLY A 252 -12.85 -2.37 -6.05
N THR A 253 -11.83 -2.20 -6.89
CA THR A 253 -11.87 -1.34 -8.07
C THR A 253 -11.26 -2.09 -9.23
N ALA A 254 -11.92 -2.11 -10.37
CA ALA A 254 -11.37 -2.61 -11.63
C ALA A 254 -11.13 -1.44 -12.59
N VAL A 255 -10.10 -1.56 -13.40
CA VAL A 255 -9.74 -0.58 -14.44
C VAL A 255 -9.66 -1.32 -15.77
N ASP A 256 -10.40 -0.82 -16.78
CA ASP A 256 -10.42 -1.37 -18.14
C ASP A 256 -9.38 -0.69 -19.05
#